data_1d4e578339a722c7cbfa576c4e74f861
#
_entry.id   1d4e578339a722c7cbfa576c4e74f861
#
_cell.length_a   1.000
_cell.length_b   1.000
_cell.length_c   1.000
_cell.angle_alpha   90.00
_cell.angle_beta   90.00
_cell.angle_gamma   90.00
#
_symmetry.space_group_name_H-M   'P 1'
#
loop_
_entity.id
_entity.type
_entity.pdbx_description
1 polymer ?
#
loop_
_entity_poly.entity_id
_entity_poly.type
_entity_poly.pdbx_seq_one_letter_code
_entity_poly.pdbx_strand_id
1 'polypeptide(L)'
;MSQKPRPDNATALVTGASKGIGAAVAIALAADGWNVGVGYRSDKEGAEKTVKAIEDAGGKALALEGDVADANGVADDLISKLEEEFGPVLALVNNAGITADSLAIQMGDDDWNRVIDTNLTAAFRMTRRAMRPMIKARYGRIVNIASVVGPRANAGQANYAAAKAGLIGMTKTVAAEVARRGVTVNAVAPGFIATDMTEELPDAILDAVPAKRVGTPEEVAAAVRFLASDAAGYVTGSTLFVDGGMSA
;
A
#
# COMPACT_ATOMS: atom_id res chain seq x y z
N MET A 1 -12.83 -13.65 22.39
CA MET A 1 -13.89 -13.08 21.56
C MET A 1 -13.52 -13.37 20.12
N SER A 2 -14.37 -13.99 19.33
CA SER A 2 -14.15 -14.20 17.89
C SER A 2 -14.12 -12.84 17.18
N GLN A 3 -13.26 -12.71 16.18
CA GLN A 3 -13.21 -11.51 15.34
C GLN A 3 -14.54 -11.38 14.60
N LYS A 4 -15.05 -10.14 14.46
CA LYS A 4 -16.22 -9.89 13.63
C LYS A 4 -15.88 -10.11 12.15
N PRO A 5 -16.80 -10.67 11.34
CA PRO A 5 -16.61 -10.74 9.90
C PRO A 5 -16.63 -9.33 9.28
N ARG A 6 -16.12 -9.23 8.06
CA ARG A 6 -16.19 -7.99 7.28
C ARG A 6 -17.64 -7.56 7.07
N PRO A 7 -18.00 -6.29 7.33
CA PRO A 7 -19.32 -5.76 6.98
C PRO A 7 -19.55 -5.77 5.46
N ASP A 8 -20.79 -6.01 5.01
CA ASP A 8 -21.14 -6.14 3.58
C ASP A 8 -20.86 -4.88 2.74
N ASN A 9 -20.95 -3.69 3.36
CA ASN A 9 -20.69 -2.39 2.71
C ASN A 9 -19.27 -1.85 3.01
N ALA A 10 -18.32 -2.73 3.28
CA ALA A 10 -16.94 -2.33 3.57
C ALA A 10 -16.22 -1.84 2.32
N THR A 11 -15.48 -0.75 2.47
CA THR A 11 -14.75 -0.10 1.40
C THR A 11 -13.25 -0.20 1.62
N ALA A 12 -12.51 -0.39 0.53
CA ALA A 12 -11.05 -0.39 0.51
C ALA A 12 -10.54 0.85 -0.24
N LEU A 13 -9.55 1.53 0.32
CA LEU A 13 -8.81 2.59 -0.39
C LEU A 13 -7.39 2.11 -0.70
N VAL A 14 -7.01 2.19 -1.97
CA VAL A 14 -5.65 1.90 -2.43
C VAL A 14 -5.02 3.18 -2.98
N THR A 15 -3.95 3.66 -2.37
CA THR A 15 -3.23 4.85 -2.85
C THR A 15 -2.24 4.48 -3.95
N GLY A 16 -2.05 5.36 -4.95
CA GLY A 16 -1.17 5.10 -6.10
C GLY A 16 -1.64 3.90 -6.92
N ALA A 17 -2.96 3.79 -7.17
CA ALA A 17 -3.59 2.63 -7.79
C ALA A 17 -3.89 2.81 -9.30
N SER A 18 -3.28 3.80 -9.96
CA SER A 18 -3.44 3.99 -11.40
C SER A 18 -2.72 2.94 -12.25
N LYS A 19 -1.67 2.29 -11.69
CA LYS A 19 -0.86 1.28 -12.40
C LYS A 19 -0.09 0.36 -11.45
N GLY A 20 0.60 -0.63 -12.01
CA GLY A 20 1.53 -1.51 -11.31
C GLY A 20 0.89 -2.24 -10.13
N ILE A 21 1.62 -2.31 -9.01
CA ILE A 21 1.18 -3.01 -7.79
C ILE A 21 -0.17 -2.46 -7.30
N GLY A 22 -0.34 -1.13 -7.27
CA GLY A 22 -1.56 -0.51 -6.77
C GLY A 22 -2.80 -0.89 -7.58
N ALA A 23 -2.71 -0.89 -8.90
CA ALA A 23 -3.81 -1.31 -9.77
C ALA A 23 -4.15 -2.81 -9.59
N ALA A 24 -3.13 -3.68 -9.55
CA ALA A 24 -3.35 -5.11 -9.32
C ALA A 24 -4.00 -5.37 -7.94
N VAL A 25 -3.59 -4.65 -6.90
CA VAL A 25 -4.20 -4.72 -5.57
C VAL A 25 -5.65 -4.25 -5.59
N ALA A 26 -5.95 -3.12 -6.26
CA ALA A 26 -7.30 -2.59 -6.35
C ALA A 26 -8.26 -3.59 -7.02
N ILE A 27 -7.84 -4.14 -8.17
CA ILE A 27 -8.62 -5.17 -8.90
C ILE A 27 -8.81 -6.43 -8.04
N ALA A 28 -7.76 -6.89 -7.37
CA ALA A 28 -7.81 -8.08 -6.55
C ALA A 28 -8.74 -7.93 -5.32
N LEU A 29 -8.73 -6.77 -4.67
CA LEU A 29 -9.66 -6.48 -3.55
C LEU A 29 -11.11 -6.38 -4.03
N ALA A 30 -11.35 -5.77 -5.20
CA ALA A 30 -12.68 -5.73 -5.80
C ALA A 30 -13.23 -7.13 -6.10
N ALA A 31 -12.40 -8.04 -6.61
CA ALA A 31 -12.75 -9.44 -6.83
C ALA A 31 -13.12 -10.19 -5.53
N ASP A 32 -12.61 -9.73 -4.37
CA ASP A 32 -12.99 -10.23 -3.05
C ASP A 32 -14.24 -9.52 -2.47
N GLY A 33 -14.92 -8.69 -3.27
CA GLY A 33 -16.17 -8.02 -2.90
C GLY A 33 -15.99 -6.75 -2.07
N TRP A 34 -14.82 -6.09 -2.11
CA TRP A 34 -14.66 -4.74 -1.60
C TRP A 34 -15.17 -3.71 -2.62
N ASN A 35 -15.82 -2.63 -2.15
CA ASN A 35 -15.93 -1.42 -2.94
C ASN A 35 -14.58 -0.70 -2.89
N VAL A 36 -14.05 -0.23 -4.02
CA VAL A 36 -12.64 0.19 -4.07
C VAL A 36 -12.48 1.64 -4.48
N GLY A 37 -11.77 2.41 -3.65
CA GLY A 37 -11.21 3.70 -4.03
C GLY A 37 -9.85 3.52 -4.71
N VAL A 38 -9.76 3.97 -5.95
CA VAL A 38 -8.55 3.98 -6.76
C VAL A 38 -7.90 5.36 -6.63
N GLY A 39 -7.01 5.51 -5.63
CA GLY A 39 -6.30 6.77 -5.38
C GLY A 39 -5.18 7.00 -6.38
N TYR A 40 -5.12 8.20 -6.97
CA TYR A 40 -4.06 8.60 -7.89
C TYR A 40 -3.69 10.07 -7.71
N ARG A 41 -2.51 10.50 -8.22
CA ARG A 41 -2.07 11.88 -8.16
C ARG A 41 -2.29 12.61 -9.49
N SER A 42 -1.73 12.11 -10.58
CA SER A 42 -1.72 12.77 -11.89
C SER A 42 -2.09 11.86 -13.06
N ASP A 43 -2.01 10.54 -12.87
CA ASP A 43 -2.31 9.56 -13.93
C ASP A 43 -3.80 9.19 -13.88
N LYS A 44 -4.63 10.11 -14.35
CA LYS A 44 -6.10 9.94 -14.42
C LYS A 44 -6.49 8.78 -15.33
N GLU A 45 -5.86 8.70 -16.51
CA GLU A 45 -6.18 7.67 -17.50
C GLU A 45 -5.92 6.27 -16.95
N GLY A 46 -4.78 6.06 -16.27
CA GLY A 46 -4.47 4.80 -15.61
C GLY A 46 -5.46 4.46 -14.49
N ALA A 47 -5.87 5.45 -13.70
CA ALA A 47 -6.87 5.25 -12.66
C ALA A 47 -8.24 4.88 -13.25
N GLU A 48 -8.69 5.53 -14.32
CA GLU A 48 -9.93 5.20 -15.03
C GLU A 48 -9.88 3.80 -15.67
N LYS A 49 -8.72 3.39 -16.21
CA LYS A 49 -8.51 2.00 -16.68
C LYS A 49 -8.66 0.98 -15.56
N THR A 50 -8.11 1.28 -14.39
CA THR A 50 -8.24 0.41 -13.20
C THR A 50 -9.70 0.32 -12.74
N VAL A 51 -10.41 1.44 -12.65
CA VAL A 51 -11.84 1.49 -12.33
C VAL A 51 -12.64 0.67 -13.33
N LYS A 52 -12.43 0.91 -14.63
CA LYS A 52 -13.12 0.16 -15.69
C LYS A 52 -12.90 -1.35 -15.60
N ALA A 53 -11.66 -1.79 -15.32
CA ALA A 53 -11.36 -3.22 -15.15
C ALA A 53 -12.13 -3.84 -13.98
N ILE A 54 -12.32 -3.09 -12.89
CA ILE A 54 -13.12 -3.52 -11.74
C ILE A 54 -14.60 -3.59 -12.10
N GLU A 55 -15.13 -2.59 -12.78
CA GLU A 55 -16.54 -2.53 -13.19
C GLU A 55 -16.89 -3.59 -14.23
N ASP A 56 -16.03 -3.82 -15.22
CA ASP A 56 -16.20 -4.87 -16.24
C ASP A 56 -16.22 -6.28 -15.58
N ALA A 57 -15.59 -6.45 -14.42
CA ALA A 57 -15.65 -7.68 -13.61
C ALA A 57 -16.85 -7.71 -12.63
N GLY A 58 -17.74 -6.71 -12.66
CA GLY A 58 -18.93 -6.63 -11.81
C GLY A 58 -18.68 -6.03 -10.41
N GLY A 59 -17.50 -5.50 -10.15
CA GLY A 59 -17.17 -4.78 -8.91
C GLY A 59 -17.61 -3.32 -8.93
N LYS A 60 -17.33 -2.59 -7.85
CA LYS A 60 -17.57 -1.15 -7.72
C LYS A 60 -16.28 -0.43 -7.39
N ALA A 61 -15.98 0.64 -8.12
CA ALA A 61 -14.80 1.44 -7.87
C ALA A 61 -15.05 2.94 -8.14
N LEU A 62 -14.23 3.78 -7.53
CA LEU A 62 -14.23 5.22 -7.71
C LEU A 62 -12.78 5.72 -7.85
N ALA A 63 -12.49 6.46 -8.93
CA ALA A 63 -11.22 7.14 -9.09
C ALA A 63 -11.16 8.38 -8.20
N LEU A 64 -10.09 8.53 -7.41
CA LEU A 64 -9.93 9.60 -6.42
C LEU A 64 -8.61 10.32 -6.65
N GLU A 65 -8.68 11.55 -7.17
CA GLU A 65 -7.50 12.40 -7.36
C GLU A 65 -7.07 13.05 -6.06
N GLY A 66 -5.77 12.96 -5.74
CA GLY A 66 -5.16 13.64 -4.62
C GLY A 66 -3.69 13.30 -4.45
N ASP A 67 -2.87 14.31 -4.12
CA ASP A 67 -1.48 14.08 -3.74
C ASP A 67 -1.42 13.73 -2.25
N VAL A 68 -1.17 12.47 -1.95
CA VAL A 68 -1.09 11.98 -0.55
C VAL A 68 0.00 12.67 0.28
N ALA A 69 1.00 13.27 -0.37
CA ALA A 69 2.03 14.05 0.32
C ALA A 69 1.52 15.42 0.79
N ASP A 70 0.42 15.94 0.20
CA ASP A 70 -0.16 17.20 0.63
C ASP A 70 -0.71 17.09 2.07
N ALA A 71 -0.25 18.02 2.92
CA ALA A 71 -0.65 18.10 4.33
C ALA A 71 -2.06 18.70 4.53
N ASN A 72 -2.62 19.35 3.48
CA ASN A 72 -3.80 20.20 3.57
C ASN A 72 -5.13 19.46 3.46
N GLY A 73 -5.26 18.32 4.14
CA GLY A 73 -6.56 17.63 4.27
C GLY A 73 -6.82 16.51 3.26
N VAL A 74 -5.89 16.22 2.33
CA VAL A 74 -6.09 15.19 1.28
C VAL A 74 -6.52 13.84 1.84
N ALA A 75 -5.96 13.42 3.00
CA ALA A 75 -6.38 12.17 3.62
C ALA A 75 -7.85 12.18 4.09
N ASP A 76 -8.32 13.32 4.60
CA ASP A 76 -9.73 13.50 4.96
C ASP A 76 -10.61 13.53 3.71
N ASP A 77 -10.23 14.26 2.67
CA ASP A 77 -11.00 14.42 1.43
C ASP A 77 -11.17 13.08 0.68
N LEU A 78 -10.08 12.32 0.48
CA LEU A 78 -10.12 11.04 -0.22
C LEU A 78 -11.01 10.02 0.52
N ILE A 79 -10.82 9.93 1.85
CA ILE A 79 -11.58 8.98 2.65
C ILE A 79 -13.05 9.42 2.76
N SER A 80 -13.35 10.72 2.96
CA SER A 80 -14.73 11.19 3.08
C SER A 80 -15.52 11.00 1.78
N LYS A 81 -14.96 11.36 0.63
CA LYS A 81 -15.60 11.11 -0.68
C LYS A 81 -15.94 9.63 -0.88
N LEU A 82 -15.02 8.76 -0.50
CA LEU A 82 -15.23 7.32 -0.66
C LEU A 82 -16.27 6.78 0.33
N GLU A 83 -16.28 7.30 1.56
CA GLU A 83 -17.28 6.95 2.58
C GLU A 83 -18.69 7.42 2.21
N GLU A 84 -18.82 8.57 1.56
CA GLU A 84 -20.08 9.11 1.05
C GLU A 84 -20.65 8.24 -0.07
N GLU A 85 -19.82 7.71 -0.96
CA GLU A 85 -20.25 6.93 -2.11
C GLU A 85 -20.57 5.46 -1.73
N PHE A 86 -19.69 4.82 -0.95
CA PHE A 86 -19.75 3.37 -0.76
C PHE A 86 -19.89 2.93 0.71
N GLY A 87 -19.74 3.84 1.65
CA GLY A 87 -19.73 3.51 3.08
C GLY A 87 -18.31 3.42 3.67
N PRO A 88 -18.18 2.95 4.93
CA PRO A 88 -16.97 3.15 5.72
C PRO A 88 -15.74 2.50 5.12
N VAL A 89 -14.62 3.25 5.10
CA VAL A 89 -13.31 2.74 4.69
C VAL A 89 -12.77 1.82 5.79
N LEU A 90 -12.83 0.53 5.56
CA LEU A 90 -12.40 -0.52 6.49
C LEU A 90 -11.17 -1.30 6.00
N ALA A 91 -10.69 -1.04 4.79
CA ALA A 91 -9.36 -1.43 4.35
C ALA A 91 -8.60 -0.22 3.79
N LEU A 92 -7.30 -0.13 4.11
CA LEU A 92 -6.40 0.88 3.57
C LEU A 92 -5.13 0.19 3.09
N VAL A 93 -4.77 0.42 1.83
CA VAL A 93 -3.48 0.00 1.28
C VAL A 93 -2.65 1.25 0.97
N ASN A 94 -1.64 1.52 1.78
CA ASN A 94 -0.67 2.56 1.55
C ASN A 94 0.36 2.06 0.54
N ASN A 95 0.09 2.29 -0.75
CA ASN A 95 0.95 1.84 -1.85
C ASN A 95 1.65 3.01 -2.56
N ALA A 96 1.09 4.22 -2.54
CA ALA A 96 1.74 5.38 -3.15
C ALA A 96 3.18 5.54 -2.66
N GLY A 97 4.10 5.73 -3.59
CA GLY A 97 5.51 5.90 -3.29
C GLY A 97 6.31 6.34 -4.51
N ILE A 98 7.44 6.95 -4.23
CA ILE A 98 8.40 7.45 -5.22
C ILE A 98 9.82 7.09 -4.81
N THR A 99 10.75 7.13 -5.76
CA THR A 99 12.20 7.14 -5.54
C THR A 99 12.81 8.47 -5.99
N ALA A 100 13.93 8.83 -5.41
CA ALA A 100 14.82 9.89 -5.86
C ALA A 100 16.24 9.48 -5.46
N ASP A 101 16.85 8.69 -6.34
CA ASP A 101 18.08 7.97 -6.05
C ASP A 101 19.29 8.90 -6.25
N SER A 102 20.14 8.98 -5.23
CA SER A 102 21.40 9.69 -5.25
C SER A 102 22.30 9.18 -4.12
N LEU A 103 23.64 9.19 -4.33
CA LEU A 103 24.55 8.88 -3.23
C LEU A 103 24.35 9.85 -2.07
N ALA A 104 24.45 9.36 -0.83
CA ALA A 104 24.15 10.15 0.38
C ALA A 104 24.91 11.49 0.46
N ILE A 105 26.15 11.53 -0.05
CA ILE A 105 26.96 12.76 -0.11
C ILE A 105 26.44 13.80 -1.12
N GLN A 106 25.61 13.38 -2.08
CA GLN A 106 25.05 14.21 -3.16
C GLN A 106 23.55 14.44 -3.02
N MET A 107 22.90 13.70 -2.10
CA MET A 107 21.45 13.77 -1.90
C MET A 107 21.06 15.13 -1.30
N GLY A 108 20.24 15.87 -2.02
CA GLY A 108 19.70 17.15 -1.55
C GLY A 108 18.55 16.95 -0.55
N ASP A 109 18.35 17.96 0.31
CA ASP A 109 17.25 17.95 1.29
C ASP A 109 15.88 17.87 0.62
N ASP A 110 15.68 18.46 -0.56
CA ASP A 110 14.43 18.40 -1.30
C ASP A 110 14.10 16.97 -1.75
N ASP A 111 15.07 16.22 -2.27
CA ASP A 111 14.86 14.82 -2.66
C ASP A 111 14.65 13.93 -1.44
N TRP A 112 15.38 14.18 -0.36
CA TRP A 112 15.16 13.51 0.92
C TRP A 112 13.72 13.74 1.41
N ASN A 113 13.32 14.99 1.58
CA ASN A 113 12.01 15.36 2.13
C ASN A 113 10.88 14.83 1.25
N ARG A 114 10.98 14.98 -0.08
CA ARG A 114 9.96 14.49 -1.02
C ARG A 114 9.71 12.99 -0.90
N VAL A 115 10.77 12.18 -0.74
CA VAL A 115 10.65 10.74 -0.57
C VAL A 115 10.08 10.39 0.80
N ILE A 116 10.54 11.02 1.88
CA ILE A 116 10.01 10.81 3.23
C ILE A 116 8.53 11.21 3.30
N ASP A 117 8.17 12.35 2.74
CA ASP A 117 6.80 12.86 2.79
C ASP A 117 5.83 11.95 2.04
N THR A 118 6.21 11.48 0.86
CA THR A 118 5.35 10.61 0.07
C THR A 118 5.28 9.18 0.62
N ASN A 119 6.43 8.58 0.98
CA ASN A 119 6.48 7.15 1.30
C ASN A 119 6.20 6.83 2.76
N LEU A 120 6.37 7.80 3.69
CA LEU A 120 6.21 7.57 5.12
C LEU A 120 5.20 8.52 5.75
N THR A 121 5.39 9.83 5.62
CA THR A 121 4.51 10.82 6.27
C THR A 121 3.08 10.72 5.76
N ALA A 122 2.90 10.56 4.44
CA ALA A 122 1.58 10.36 3.82
C ALA A 122 0.91 9.08 4.33
N ALA A 123 1.62 7.96 4.38
CA ALA A 123 1.10 6.70 4.91
C ALA A 123 0.64 6.84 6.37
N PHE A 124 1.38 7.59 7.18
CA PHE A 124 0.96 7.92 8.56
C PHE A 124 -0.34 8.72 8.59
N ARG A 125 -0.46 9.77 7.77
CA ARG A 125 -1.67 10.62 7.71
C ARG A 125 -2.90 9.81 7.27
N MET A 126 -2.76 9.02 6.21
CA MET A 126 -3.81 8.13 5.69
C MET A 126 -4.22 7.10 6.76
N THR A 127 -3.26 6.45 7.40
CA THR A 127 -3.50 5.47 8.48
C THR A 127 -4.25 6.10 9.64
N ARG A 128 -3.81 7.27 10.13
CA ARG A 128 -4.46 8.01 11.22
C ARG A 128 -5.91 8.35 10.91
N ARG A 129 -6.22 8.75 9.67
CA ARG A 129 -7.60 9.07 9.25
C ARG A 129 -8.45 7.80 9.14
N ALA A 130 -7.93 6.76 8.48
CA ALA A 130 -8.65 5.51 8.26
C ALA A 130 -8.96 4.74 9.56
N MET A 131 -8.13 4.85 10.57
CA MET A 131 -8.39 4.20 11.86
C MET A 131 -9.71 4.64 12.53
N ARG A 132 -10.21 5.85 12.26
CA ARG A 132 -11.44 6.36 12.90
C ARG A 132 -12.66 5.47 12.61
N PRO A 133 -13.06 5.23 11.34
CA PRO A 133 -14.15 4.30 11.02
C PRO A 133 -13.83 2.86 11.42
N MET A 134 -12.60 2.39 11.28
CA MET A 134 -12.18 1.03 11.63
C MET A 134 -12.36 0.73 13.13
N ILE A 135 -11.93 1.64 14.01
CA ILE A 135 -12.08 1.51 15.45
C ILE A 135 -13.57 1.50 15.85
N LYS A 136 -14.39 2.35 15.21
CA LYS A 136 -15.84 2.41 15.44
C LYS A 136 -16.51 1.10 15.00
N ALA A 137 -16.17 0.57 13.85
CA ALA A 137 -16.69 -0.69 13.32
C ALA A 137 -16.18 -1.92 14.11
N ARG A 138 -15.07 -1.79 14.84
CA ARG A 138 -14.29 -2.90 15.43
C ARG A 138 -13.86 -3.91 14.38
N TYR A 139 -13.54 -3.41 13.22
CA TYR A 139 -13.01 -4.13 12.06
C TYR A 139 -12.15 -3.18 11.23
N GLY A 140 -10.97 -3.62 10.81
CA GLY A 140 -10.12 -2.86 9.91
C GLY A 140 -8.91 -3.65 9.45
N ARG A 141 -8.45 -3.31 8.25
CA ARG A 141 -7.27 -3.90 7.59
C ARG A 141 -6.40 -2.79 7.03
N ILE A 142 -5.19 -2.64 7.54
CA ILE A 142 -4.22 -1.70 7.01
C ILE A 142 -3.04 -2.50 6.48
N VAL A 143 -2.71 -2.30 5.22
CA VAL A 143 -1.55 -2.93 4.57
C VAL A 143 -0.65 -1.85 4.00
N ASN A 144 0.58 -1.80 4.46
CA ASN A 144 1.60 -0.87 4.01
C ASN A 144 2.52 -1.54 3.00
N ILE A 145 2.63 -1.00 1.79
CA ILE A 145 3.58 -1.50 0.79
C ILE A 145 4.97 -0.93 1.12
N ALA A 146 5.75 -1.75 1.81
CA ALA A 146 7.15 -1.48 2.16
C ALA A 146 8.08 -1.82 0.99
N SER A 147 9.23 -2.41 1.25
CA SER A 147 10.19 -2.92 0.26
C SER A 147 11.19 -3.84 0.96
N VAL A 148 11.87 -4.68 0.20
CA VAL A 148 13.13 -5.32 0.65
C VAL A 148 14.21 -4.28 0.96
N VAL A 149 14.16 -3.12 0.28
CA VAL A 149 14.98 -1.95 0.62
C VAL A 149 14.41 -1.28 1.87
N GLY A 150 15.19 -1.23 2.89
CA GLY A 150 14.85 -0.83 4.26
C GLY A 150 15.52 -1.81 5.19
N PRO A 151 15.10 -3.09 5.27
CA PRO A 151 15.87 -4.15 5.90
C PRO A 151 17.21 -4.44 5.21
N ARG A 152 17.24 -4.35 3.87
CA ARG A 152 18.48 -4.47 3.08
C ARG A 152 18.95 -3.09 2.61
N ALA A 153 20.26 -2.92 2.56
CA ALA A 153 20.86 -1.72 1.99
C ALA A 153 20.74 -1.73 0.45
N ASN A 154 20.51 -0.54 -0.12
CA ASN A 154 20.68 -0.28 -1.54
C ASN A 154 21.40 1.05 -1.71
N ALA A 155 22.58 1.03 -2.29
CA ALA A 155 23.38 2.24 -2.50
C ALA A 155 22.59 3.25 -3.36
N GLY A 156 22.64 4.52 -2.98
CA GLY A 156 21.87 5.59 -3.65
C GLY A 156 20.44 5.79 -3.14
N GLN A 157 19.94 4.95 -2.24
CA GLN A 157 18.56 5.00 -1.75
C GLN A 157 18.45 5.28 -0.24
N ALA A 158 19.29 6.15 0.31
CA ALA A 158 19.25 6.44 1.75
C ALA A 158 17.88 6.97 2.21
N ASN A 159 17.24 7.87 1.44
CA ASN A 159 15.90 8.40 1.68
C ASN A 159 14.82 7.31 1.59
N TYR A 160 14.84 6.51 0.53
CA TYR A 160 13.86 5.45 0.29
C TYR A 160 13.99 4.34 1.35
N ALA A 161 15.21 3.91 1.66
CA ALA A 161 15.48 2.91 2.70
C ALA A 161 15.00 3.41 4.08
N ALA A 162 15.28 4.65 4.43
CA ALA A 162 14.79 5.25 5.67
C ALA A 162 13.25 5.27 5.74
N ALA A 163 12.58 5.69 4.64
CA ALA A 163 11.13 5.71 4.55
C ALA A 163 10.52 4.32 4.70
N LYS A 164 11.04 3.32 3.99
CA LYS A 164 10.50 1.95 3.99
C LYS A 164 10.80 1.20 5.29
N ALA A 165 11.96 1.42 5.90
CA ALA A 165 12.26 0.94 7.25
C ALA A 165 11.36 1.60 8.31
N GLY A 166 11.17 2.92 8.22
CA GLY A 166 10.24 3.67 9.07
C GLY A 166 8.80 3.17 8.96
N LEU A 167 8.36 2.83 7.74
CA LEU A 167 7.03 2.28 7.48
C LEU A 167 6.82 0.91 8.16
N ILE A 168 7.85 0.04 8.16
CA ILE A 168 7.83 -1.23 8.90
C ILE A 168 7.76 -0.98 10.41
N GLY A 169 8.53 -0.03 10.93
CA GLY A 169 8.49 0.36 12.36
C GLY A 169 7.11 0.90 12.75
N MET A 170 6.54 1.81 11.95
CA MET A 170 5.20 2.37 12.13
C MET A 170 4.14 1.26 12.11
N THR A 171 4.23 0.31 11.19
CA THR A 171 3.32 -0.85 11.10
C THR A 171 3.24 -1.60 12.42
N LYS A 172 4.36 -1.93 13.03
CA LYS A 172 4.42 -2.67 14.31
C LYS A 172 3.80 -1.89 15.45
N THR A 173 4.11 -0.60 15.54
CA THR A 173 3.62 0.26 16.63
C THR A 173 2.11 0.44 16.54
N VAL A 174 1.60 0.84 15.36
CA VAL A 174 0.16 1.03 15.16
C VAL A 174 -0.62 -0.26 15.35
N ALA A 175 -0.06 -1.41 14.90
CA ALA A 175 -0.67 -2.73 15.14
C ALA A 175 -0.90 -3.00 16.63
N ALA A 176 0.09 -2.71 17.48
CA ALA A 176 -0.03 -2.89 18.93
C ALA A 176 -1.10 -1.98 19.55
N GLU A 177 -1.24 -0.75 19.06
CA GLU A 177 -2.21 0.23 19.55
C GLU A 177 -3.67 -0.18 19.26
N VAL A 178 -3.93 -0.76 18.06
CA VAL A 178 -5.29 -0.99 17.58
C VAL A 178 -5.77 -2.44 17.62
N ALA A 179 -4.90 -3.41 17.94
CA ALA A 179 -5.23 -4.84 17.94
C ALA A 179 -6.50 -5.18 18.74
N ARG A 180 -6.67 -4.56 19.93
CA ARG A 180 -7.85 -4.76 20.78
C ARG A 180 -9.15 -4.20 20.18
N ARG A 181 -9.05 -3.47 19.09
CA ARG A 181 -10.19 -2.89 18.35
C ARG A 181 -10.60 -3.71 17.12
N GLY A 182 -9.98 -4.89 16.90
CA GLY A 182 -10.26 -5.73 15.75
C GLY A 182 -9.65 -5.19 14.45
N VAL A 183 -8.67 -4.29 14.56
CA VAL A 183 -7.93 -3.73 13.42
C VAL A 183 -6.58 -4.41 13.33
N THR A 184 -6.21 -4.88 12.14
CA THR A 184 -4.86 -5.39 11.86
C THR A 184 -4.07 -4.41 11.02
N VAL A 185 -2.78 -4.31 11.28
CA VAL A 185 -1.86 -3.47 10.51
C VAL A 185 -0.64 -4.30 10.16
N ASN A 186 -0.39 -4.49 8.86
CA ASN A 186 0.71 -5.30 8.36
C ASN A 186 1.46 -4.58 7.24
N ALA A 187 2.64 -5.06 6.92
CA ALA A 187 3.41 -4.62 5.76
C ALA A 187 3.58 -5.77 4.76
N VAL A 188 3.58 -5.44 3.48
CA VAL A 188 4.11 -6.30 2.41
C VAL A 188 5.39 -5.65 1.92
N ALA A 189 6.45 -6.43 1.81
CA ALA A 189 7.77 -5.98 1.36
C ALA A 189 8.12 -6.67 0.03
N PRO A 190 7.81 -6.03 -1.12
CA PRO A 190 8.16 -6.56 -2.42
C PRO A 190 9.66 -6.52 -2.66
N GLY A 191 10.17 -7.49 -3.43
CA GLY A 191 11.46 -7.42 -4.10
C GLY A 191 11.35 -6.70 -5.44
N PHE A 192 12.04 -7.19 -6.46
CA PHE A 192 11.90 -6.69 -7.83
C PHE A 192 10.62 -7.21 -8.45
N ILE A 193 9.70 -6.30 -8.78
CA ILE A 193 8.38 -6.59 -9.37
C ILE A 193 8.31 -5.93 -10.75
N ALA A 194 7.84 -6.65 -11.75
CA ALA A 194 7.67 -6.16 -13.12
C ALA A 194 6.65 -4.99 -13.16
N THR A 195 7.16 -3.78 -13.20
CA THR A 195 6.41 -2.51 -13.27
C THR A 195 7.25 -1.51 -14.06
N ASP A 196 6.68 -0.39 -14.47
CA ASP A 196 7.43 0.68 -15.15
C ASP A 196 8.68 1.12 -14.36
N MET A 197 8.65 1.03 -13.05
CA MET A 197 9.79 1.38 -12.16
C MET A 197 10.97 0.41 -12.29
N THR A 198 10.74 -0.79 -12.83
CA THR A 198 11.74 -1.87 -12.94
C THR A 198 12.02 -2.30 -14.37
N GLU A 199 11.45 -1.62 -15.36
CA GLU A 199 11.55 -1.99 -16.78
C GLU A 199 12.98 -1.88 -17.33
N GLU A 200 13.77 -0.96 -16.78
CA GLU A 200 15.17 -0.71 -17.20
C GLU A 200 16.21 -1.47 -16.35
N LEU A 201 15.79 -2.41 -15.48
CA LEU A 201 16.73 -3.12 -14.64
C LEU A 201 17.59 -4.10 -15.46
N PRO A 202 18.94 -4.09 -15.28
CA PRO A 202 19.81 -5.04 -15.96
C PRO A 202 19.48 -6.49 -15.60
N ASP A 203 19.63 -7.43 -16.55
CA ASP A 203 19.44 -8.87 -16.30
C ASP A 203 20.30 -9.40 -15.14
N ALA A 204 21.46 -8.80 -14.91
CA ALA A 204 22.33 -9.11 -13.77
C ALA A 204 21.66 -8.96 -12.39
N ILE A 205 20.56 -8.21 -12.30
CA ILE A 205 19.81 -8.07 -11.05
C ILE A 205 19.14 -9.38 -10.64
N LEU A 206 18.82 -10.24 -11.61
CA LEU A 206 18.26 -11.58 -11.38
C LEU A 206 19.22 -12.50 -10.64
N ASP A 207 20.53 -12.22 -10.73
CA ASP A 207 21.53 -12.98 -9.97
C ASP A 207 21.40 -12.79 -8.45
N ALA A 208 20.89 -11.65 -8.04
CA ALA A 208 20.60 -11.35 -6.63
C ALA A 208 19.26 -11.93 -6.13
N VAL A 209 18.42 -12.48 -7.03
CA VAL A 209 17.12 -13.08 -6.68
C VAL A 209 17.26 -14.60 -6.69
N PRO A 210 17.14 -15.31 -5.56
CA PRO A 210 17.21 -16.78 -5.53
C PRO A 210 16.23 -17.46 -6.50
N ALA A 211 15.02 -16.94 -6.66
CA ALA A 211 14.01 -17.45 -7.60
C ALA A 211 14.37 -17.20 -9.09
N LYS A 212 15.44 -16.45 -9.39
CA LYS A 212 15.94 -16.15 -10.75
C LYS A 212 14.92 -15.51 -11.68
N ARG A 213 13.96 -14.79 -11.15
CA ARG A 213 12.98 -14.01 -11.89
C ARG A 213 12.52 -12.79 -11.08
N VAL A 214 11.97 -11.80 -11.75
CA VAL A 214 11.17 -10.76 -11.12
C VAL A 214 9.80 -11.31 -10.71
N GLY A 215 9.20 -10.75 -9.66
CA GLY A 215 7.80 -11.03 -9.31
C GLY A 215 6.84 -10.24 -10.20
N THR A 216 5.55 -10.54 -10.08
CA THR A 216 4.49 -9.78 -10.76
C THR A 216 3.68 -8.93 -9.77
N PRO A 217 3.00 -7.87 -10.23
CA PRO A 217 2.07 -7.11 -9.41
C PRO A 217 0.99 -8.00 -8.75
N GLU A 218 0.54 -9.04 -9.44
CA GLU A 218 -0.49 -9.98 -8.96
C GLU A 218 0.03 -10.84 -7.80
N GLU A 219 1.32 -11.19 -7.78
CA GLU A 219 1.92 -11.92 -6.65
C GLU A 219 1.96 -11.05 -5.38
N VAL A 220 2.21 -9.75 -5.53
CA VAL A 220 2.09 -8.79 -4.42
C VAL A 220 0.64 -8.61 -4.00
N ALA A 221 -0.28 -8.48 -4.97
CA ALA A 221 -1.71 -8.36 -4.72
C ALA A 221 -2.28 -9.57 -3.97
N ALA A 222 -1.81 -10.79 -4.26
CA ALA A 222 -2.21 -11.99 -3.54
C ALA A 222 -1.85 -11.93 -2.04
N ALA A 223 -0.66 -11.41 -1.71
CA ALA A 223 -0.24 -11.18 -0.32
C ALA A 223 -1.12 -10.14 0.38
N VAL A 224 -1.44 -9.03 -0.32
CA VAL A 224 -2.33 -7.98 0.21
C VAL A 224 -3.75 -8.53 0.42
N ARG A 225 -4.30 -9.30 -0.52
CA ARG A 225 -5.61 -9.97 -0.38
C ARG A 225 -5.69 -10.83 0.87
N PHE A 226 -4.67 -11.66 1.10
CA PHE A 226 -4.60 -12.47 2.31
C PHE A 226 -4.64 -11.59 3.55
N LEU A 227 -3.80 -10.56 3.66
CA LEU A 227 -3.74 -9.67 4.82
C LEU A 227 -5.01 -8.81 5.00
N ALA A 228 -5.75 -8.54 3.93
CA ALA A 228 -7.03 -7.84 3.96
C ALA A 228 -8.23 -8.75 4.26
N SER A 229 -8.06 -10.06 4.24
CA SER A 229 -9.12 -11.05 4.46
C SER A 229 -9.43 -11.27 5.95
N ASP A 230 -10.55 -11.93 6.22
CA ASP A 230 -10.91 -12.39 7.57
C ASP A 230 -9.98 -13.51 8.07
N ALA A 231 -9.40 -14.31 7.16
CA ALA A 231 -8.46 -15.37 7.49
C ALA A 231 -7.18 -14.84 8.14
N ALA A 232 -6.78 -13.60 7.82
CA ALA A 232 -5.61 -12.95 8.42
C ALA A 232 -5.91 -12.21 9.74
N GLY A 233 -7.07 -12.42 10.32
CA GLY A 233 -7.52 -11.65 11.49
C GLY A 233 -6.64 -11.75 12.74
N TYR A 234 -5.76 -12.73 12.84
CA TYR A 234 -4.77 -12.86 13.92
C TYR A 234 -3.35 -12.48 13.48
N VAL A 235 -3.18 -12.06 12.23
CA VAL A 235 -1.91 -11.57 11.68
C VAL A 235 -1.89 -10.05 11.82
N THR A 236 -1.04 -9.52 12.71
CA THR A 236 -0.88 -8.06 12.88
C THR A 236 0.53 -7.73 13.33
N GLY A 237 1.07 -6.59 12.89
CA GLY A 237 2.45 -6.16 13.12
C GLY A 237 3.50 -6.94 12.30
N SER A 238 3.07 -7.75 11.35
CA SER A 238 3.94 -8.58 10.52
C SER A 238 4.40 -7.87 9.26
N THR A 239 5.56 -8.28 8.76
CA THR A 239 6.03 -7.93 7.41
C THR A 239 6.12 -9.20 6.59
N LEU A 240 5.36 -9.26 5.50
CA LEU A 240 5.36 -10.39 4.55
C LEU A 240 6.23 -10.02 3.35
N PHE A 241 7.33 -10.72 3.17
CA PHE A 241 8.21 -10.52 2.02
C PHE A 241 7.66 -11.25 0.79
N VAL A 242 7.64 -10.55 -0.35
CA VAL A 242 7.25 -11.08 -1.67
C VAL A 242 8.41 -10.75 -2.62
N ASP A 243 9.51 -11.48 -2.53
CA ASP A 243 10.80 -11.05 -3.04
C ASP A 243 11.63 -12.16 -3.70
N GLY A 244 11.05 -13.32 -3.94
CA GLY A 244 11.76 -14.45 -4.55
C GLY A 244 12.93 -14.98 -3.71
N GLY A 245 12.93 -14.74 -2.39
CA GLY A 245 13.95 -15.20 -1.45
C GLY A 245 15.10 -14.22 -1.23
N MET A 246 15.01 -12.97 -1.70
CA MET A 246 16.09 -11.96 -1.55
C MET A 246 16.38 -11.62 -0.09
N SER A 247 15.43 -11.79 0.82
CA SER A 247 15.54 -11.45 2.25
C SER A 247 15.81 -12.67 3.14
N ALA A 248 15.97 -13.86 2.56
CA ALA A 248 16.19 -15.09 3.31
C ALA A 248 17.63 -15.18 3.86
#